data_5ed63a87c12c4d9b01e3439f48b2499e
#
_entry.id   5ed63a87c12c4d9b01e3439f48b2499e
#
_cell.length_a   1.000
_cell.length_b   1.000
_cell.length_c   1.000
_cell.angle_alpha   90.00
_cell.angle_beta   90.00
_cell.angle_gamma   90.00
#
_symmetry.space_group_name_H-M   'P 1'
#
loop_
_entity.id
_entity.type
_entity.pdbx_description
1 polymer ?
#
loop_
_entity_poly.entity_id
_entity_poly.type
_entity_poly.pdbx_seq_one_letter_code
_entity_poly.pdbx_strand_id
1 'polypeptide(L)'
;MYFQFAIVQLHILNDPVAYELYIGKMKSILEINKVYQKNFSNNDDGKNSDLTNFIIVDANGSRFGQIIQANNSLRLLLGWSEQELLRSRIESFMPSLIREKHPEFMNRYNKTGQSYIINNKVTMFIKKSNGYVIPVELYIKFHYSIDYQYTFLALVRPFFEMSPFANGVKYNINQLIFLIVENE
;
A
#
# COMPACT_ATOMS: atom_id res chain seq x y z
N MET A 1 5.64 -10.60 18.76
CA MET A 1 6.81 -9.73 19.05
C MET A 1 6.39 -8.44 19.77
N TYR A 2 5.65 -7.49 19.17
CA TYR A 2 5.28 -6.21 19.82
C TYR A 2 4.58 -6.34 21.18
N PHE A 3 3.71 -7.32 21.36
CA PHE A 3 3.01 -7.55 22.61
C PHE A 3 3.97 -7.94 23.75
N GLN A 4 4.95 -8.78 23.46
CA GLN A 4 5.98 -9.18 24.43
C GLN A 4 6.85 -7.99 24.84
N PHE A 5 7.24 -7.15 23.87
CA PHE A 5 7.98 -5.92 24.16
C PHE A 5 7.16 -4.93 24.99
N ALA A 6 5.87 -4.77 24.70
CA ALA A 6 4.99 -3.92 25.49
C ALA A 6 4.94 -4.37 26.96
N ILE A 7 4.78 -5.68 27.22
CA ILE A 7 4.77 -6.23 28.59
C ILE A 7 6.09 -5.98 29.31
N VAL A 8 7.23 -6.17 28.65
CA VAL A 8 8.55 -5.89 29.23
C VAL A 8 8.69 -4.42 29.60
N GLN A 9 8.25 -3.50 28.73
CA GLN A 9 8.31 -2.06 29.02
C GLN A 9 7.46 -1.69 30.24
N LEU A 10 6.25 -2.24 30.37
CA LEU A 10 5.37 -1.92 31.49
C LEU A 10 5.83 -2.55 32.81
N HIS A 11 6.14 -3.86 32.79
CA HIS A 11 6.34 -4.61 34.02
C HIS A 11 7.79 -4.69 34.51
N ILE A 12 8.74 -4.55 33.61
CA ILE A 12 10.18 -4.67 33.93
C ILE A 12 10.84 -3.30 33.98
N LEU A 13 10.61 -2.47 32.95
CA LEU A 13 11.26 -1.17 32.83
C LEU A 13 10.41 -0.02 33.39
N ASN A 14 9.14 -0.30 33.75
CA ASN A 14 8.18 0.67 34.28
C ASN A 14 8.06 1.91 33.37
N ASP A 15 8.03 1.67 32.04
CA ASP A 15 7.87 2.70 31.03
C ASP A 15 6.48 2.61 30.37
N PRO A 16 5.48 3.33 30.89
CA PRO A 16 4.12 3.31 30.36
C PRO A 16 4.04 3.96 28.97
N VAL A 17 4.93 4.88 28.64
CA VAL A 17 4.93 5.56 27.32
C VAL A 17 5.35 4.58 26.23
N ALA A 18 6.44 3.85 26.47
CA ALA A 18 6.87 2.80 25.55
C ALA A 18 5.84 1.66 25.44
N TYR A 19 5.18 1.29 26.55
CA TYR A 19 4.08 0.33 26.52
C TYR A 19 2.97 0.76 25.55
N GLU A 20 2.45 1.98 25.71
CA GLU A 20 1.39 2.52 24.84
C GLU A 20 1.83 2.57 23.37
N LEU A 21 3.09 2.94 23.11
CA LEU A 21 3.65 2.95 21.76
C LEU A 21 3.62 1.54 21.12
N TYR A 22 4.06 0.50 21.85
CA TYR A 22 4.09 -0.87 21.33
C TYR A 22 2.68 -1.46 21.16
N ILE A 23 1.76 -1.15 22.09
CA ILE A 23 0.35 -1.53 21.96
C ILE A 23 -0.31 -0.81 20.78
N GLY A 24 -0.02 0.46 20.57
CA GLY A 24 -0.50 1.22 19.42
C GLY A 24 -0.05 0.60 18.09
N LYS A 25 1.23 0.26 17.98
CA LYS A 25 1.77 -0.43 16.79
C LYS A 25 1.12 -1.79 16.57
N MET A 26 0.90 -2.57 17.63
CA MET A 26 0.20 -3.85 17.52
C MET A 26 -1.23 -3.68 17.01
N LYS A 27 -1.99 -2.72 17.57
CA LYS A 27 -3.37 -2.42 17.15
C LYS A 27 -3.41 -2.01 15.68
N SER A 28 -2.49 -1.16 15.22
CA SER A 28 -2.38 -0.73 13.82
C SER A 28 -2.15 -1.92 12.87
N ILE A 29 -1.25 -2.84 13.22
CA ILE A 29 -0.99 -4.05 12.42
C ILE A 29 -2.22 -4.95 12.36
N LEU A 30 -2.93 -5.14 13.48
CA LEU A 30 -4.16 -5.93 13.52
C LEU A 30 -5.27 -5.29 12.67
N GLU A 31 -5.38 -3.97 12.67
CA GLU A 31 -6.35 -3.27 11.83
C GLU A 31 -6.01 -3.40 10.33
N ILE A 32 -4.74 -3.25 9.96
CA ILE A 32 -4.27 -3.48 8.59
C ILE A 32 -4.64 -4.90 8.14
N ASN A 33 -4.34 -5.91 8.94
CA ASN A 33 -4.67 -7.29 8.63
C ASN A 33 -6.18 -7.52 8.47
N LYS A 34 -7.01 -6.92 9.34
CA LYS A 34 -8.48 -6.99 9.20
C LYS A 34 -8.97 -6.38 7.90
N VAL A 35 -8.43 -5.21 7.53
CA VAL A 35 -8.77 -4.54 6.27
C VAL A 35 -8.35 -5.39 5.08
N TYR A 36 -7.16 -6.00 5.14
CA TYR A 36 -6.69 -6.92 4.10
C TYR A 36 -7.61 -8.13 3.97
N GLN A 37 -7.87 -8.85 5.07
CA GLN A 37 -8.76 -10.01 5.07
C GLN A 37 -10.14 -9.67 4.50
N LYS A 38 -10.73 -8.56 4.91
CA LYS A 38 -12.02 -8.12 4.39
C LYS A 38 -12.03 -7.90 2.88
N ASN A 39 -10.95 -7.37 2.32
CA ASN A 39 -10.93 -6.93 0.92
C ASN A 39 -10.31 -7.97 -0.04
N PHE A 40 -9.44 -8.86 0.43
CA PHE A 40 -8.68 -9.76 -0.46
C PHE A 40 -8.89 -11.26 -0.20
N SER A 41 -9.37 -11.69 0.98
CA SER A 41 -9.46 -13.10 1.31
C SER A 41 -10.58 -13.87 0.60
N ASN A 42 -11.58 -13.18 0.05
CA ASN A 42 -12.77 -13.84 -0.52
C ASN A 42 -12.52 -14.58 -1.85
N ASN A 43 -11.31 -14.48 -2.41
CA ASN A 43 -10.98 -15.05 -3.72
C ASN A 43 -9.71 -15.93 -3.72
N ASP A 44 -9.18 -16.28 -2.55
CA ASP A 44 -7.91 -17.03 -2.50
C ASP A 44 -8.16 -18.48 -2.07
N ASP A 45 -7.85 -19.43 -2.95
CA ASP A 45 -7.90 -20.88 -2.70
C ASP A 45 -6.83 -21.34 -1.67
N GLY A 46 -6.70 -20.65 -0.56
CA GLY A 46 -5.96 -21.10 0.62
C GLY A 46 -4.42 -21.16 0.50
N LYS A 47 -3.84 -20.68 -0.58
CA LYS A 47 -2.38 -20.67 -0.78
C LYS A 47 -1.81 -19.26 -0.66
N ASN A 48 -1.19 -18.93 0.46
CA ASN A 48 -0.45 -17.71 0.78
C ASN A 48 -1.21 -16.57 1.48
N SER A 49 -1.99 -16.86 2.51
CA SER A 49 -2.65 -15.84 3.34
C SER A 49 -1.72 -15.01 4.24
N ASP A 50 -0.42 -15.31 4.30
CA ASP A 50 0.48 -14.71 5.30
C ASP A 50 1.28 -13.48 4.85
N LEU A 51 1.22 -13.08 3.57
CA LEU A 51 2.02 -11.97 3.06
C LEU A 51 1.17 -10.82 2.55
N THR A 52 0.52 -10.14 3.47
CA THR A 52 -0.13 -8.85 3.19
C THR A 52 0.90 -7.82 2.76
N ASN A 53 0.91 -7.42 1.48
CA ASN A 53 1.75 -6.30 1.04
C ASN A 53 1.05 -4.99 1.34
N PHE A 54 1.68 -4.11 2.09
CA PHE A 54 1.14 -2.79 2.37
C PHE A 54 2.19 -1.69 2.36
N ILE A 55 1.70 -0.48 2.09
CA ILE A 55 2.45 0.76 2.19
C ILE A 55 1.59 1.83 2.85
N ILE A 56 2.20 2.63 3.71
CA ILE A 56 1.59 3.79 4.35
C ILE A 56 2.24 5.05 3.79
N VAL A 57 1.40 5.97 3.35
CA VAL A 57 1.80 7.21 2.68
C VAL A 57 1.24 8.41 3.45
N ASP A 58 2.04 9.44 3.62
CA ASP A 58 1.65 10.67 4.30
C ASP A 58 0.57 11.42 3.50
N ALA A 59 -0.51 11.80 4.18
CA ALA A 59 -1.60 12.58 3.60
C ALA A 59 -1.61 14.04 4.11
N ASN A 60 -0.52 14.50 4.76
CA ASN A 60 -0.47 15.82 5.37
C ASN A 60 0.37 16.80 4.55
N GLY A 61 -0.19 17.94 4.24
CA GLY A 61 0.47 19.17 3.77
C GLY A 61 1.67 18.98 2.84
N SER A 62 2.83 19.47 3.23
CA SER A 62 4.06 19.44 2.42
C SER A 62 4.69 18.04 2.24
N ARG A 63 4.33 17.08 3.10
CA ARG A 63 4.79 15.68 3.01
C ARG A 63 3.83 14.77 2.26
N PHE A 64 2.77 15.31 1.72
CA PHE A 64 1.75 14.57 0.99
C PHE A 64 2.38 13.71 -0.12
N GLY A 65 2.12 12.41 -0.08
CA GLY A 65 2.70 11.44 -1.01
C GLY A 65 4.05 10.84 -0.58
N GLN A 66 4.64 11.29 0.54
CA GLN A 66 5.86 10.69 1.07
C GLN A 66 5.55 9.32 1.71
N ILE A 67 6.44 8.35 1.50
CA ILE A 67 6.29 7.03 2.09
C ILE A 67 6.74 7.09 3.54
N ILE A 68 5.85 6.63 4.44
CA ILE A 68 6.11 6.54 5.87
C ILE A 68 6.57 5.14 6.25
N GLN A 69 5.91 4.12 5.69
CA GLN A 69 6.17 2.74 6.04
C GLN A 69 5.78 1.81 4.88
N ALA A 70 6.56 0.74 4.70
CA ALA A 70 6.19 -0.40 3.87
C ALA A 70 6.64 -1.68 4.58
N ASN A 71 5.88 -2.77 4.44
CA ASN A 71 6.30 -4.04 5.01
C ASN A 71 7.38 -4.73 4.15
N ASN A 72 8.07 -5.68 4.76
CA ASN A 72 9.17 -6.40 4.11
C ASN A 72 8.71 -7.16 2.86
N SER A 73 7.50 -7.70 2.88
CA SER A 73 6.91 -8.43 1.74
C SER A 73 6.78 -7.52 0.52
N LEU A 74 6.25 -6.30 0.68
CA LEU A 74 6.16 -5.33 -0.41
C LEU A 74 7.54 -4.89 -0.92
N ARG A 75 8.49 -4.68 0.00
CA ARG A 75 9.86 -4.32 -0.35
C ARG A 75 10.52 -5.36 -1.24
N LEU A 76 10.40 -6.63 -0.87
CA LEU A 76 10.91 -7.77 -1.66
C LEU A 76 10.22 -7.86 -3.02
N LEU A 77 8.90 -7.69 -3.05
CA LEU A 77 8.13 -7.67 -4.30
C LEU A 77 8.62 -6.59 -5.27
N LEU A 78 8.87 -5.39 -4.76
CA LEU A 78 9.26 -4.23 -5.56
C LEU A 78 10.77 -4.15 -5.80
N GLY A 79 11.58 -4.84 -5.02
CA GLY A 79 13.04 -4.83 -5.10
C GLY A 79 13.68 -3.53 -4.58
N TRP A 80 13.04 -2.83 -3.63
CA TRP A 80 13.56 -1.62 -3.02
C TRP A 80 14.11 -1.90 -1.62
N SER A 81 15.20 -1.24 -1.26
CA SER A 81 15.66 -1.19 0.13
C SER A 81 14.73 -0.32 0.98
N GLU A 82 14.77 -0.52 2.30
CA GLU A 82 13.97 0.28 3.23
C GLU A 82 14.32 1.77 3.17
N GLN A 83 15.62 2.06 3.10
CA GLN A 83 16.11 3.44 3.06
C GLN A 83 15.69 4.17 1.78
N GLU A 84 15.72 3.49 0.63
CA GLU A 84 15.25 4.04 -0.63
C GLU A 84 13.75 4.31 -0.60
N LEU A 85 12.96 3.36 -0.06
CA LEU A 85 11.52 3.49 0.10
C LEU A 85 11.15 4.71 0.94
N LEU A 86 11.70 4.83 2.14
CA LEU A 86 11.37 5.90 3.09
C LEU A 86 11.81 7.30 2.60
N ARG A 87 12.77 7.36 1.68
CA ARG A 87 13.19 8.61 1.02
C ARG A 87 12.38 8.95 -0.22
N SER A 88 11.58 8.01 -0.69
CA SER A 88 10.83 8.13 -1.93
C SER A 88 9.41 8.65 -1.70
N ARG A 89 8.82 9.14 -2.78
CA ARG A 89 7.40 9.44 -2.86
C ARG A 89 6.68 8.35 -3.62
N ILE A 90 5.37 8.25 -3.43
CA ILE A 90 4.53 7.23 -4.05
C ILE A 90 4.64 7.25 -5.60
N GLU A 91 4.90 8.41 -6.19
CA GLU A 91 5.08 8.57 -7.62
C GLU A 91 6.27 7.78 -8.18
N SER A 92 7.24 7.41 -7.34
CA SER A 92 8.40 6.57 -7.76
C SER A 92 8.01 5.17 -8.20
N PHE A 93 6.85 4.67 -7.73
CA PHE A 93 6.31 3.36 -8.07
C PHE A 93 5.31 3.39 -9.23
N MET A 94 5.10 4.54 -9.82
CA MET A 94 4.14 4.69 -10.92
C MET A 94 4.85 4.66 -12.27
N PRO A 95 4.23 4.04 -13.30
CA PRO A 95 4.62 4.27 -14.67
C PRO A 95 4.62 5.77 -15.00
N SER A 96 5.47 6.20 -15.95
CA SER A 96 5.68 7.62 -16.26
C SER A 96 4.37 8.35 -16.62
N LEU A 97 3.52 7.72 -17.38
CA LEU A 97 2.24 8.27 -17.82
C LEU A 97 1.32 8.67 -16.66
N ILE A 98 1.24 7.82 -15.63
CA ILE A 98 0.41 8.08 -14.43
C ILE A 98 1.13 9.05 -13.48
N ARG A 99 2.46 8.90 -13.36
CA ARG A 99 3.28 9.71 -12.46
C ARG A 99 3.12 11.21 -12.70
N GLU A 100 3.09 11.63 -13.95
CA GLU A 100 3.00 13.04 -14.33
C GLU A 100 1.68 13.67 -13.91
N LYS A 101 0.58 12.91 -13.99
CA LYS A 101 -0.77 13.37 -13.64
C LYS A 101 -1.15 13.14 -12.16
N HIS A 102 -0.44 12.28 -11.46
CA HIS A 102 -0.80 11.91 -10.09
C HIS A 102 -0.88 13.08 -9.10
N PRO A 103 0.01 14.10 -9.14
CA PRO A 103 -0.13 15.27 -8.28
C PRO A 103 -1.45 16.05 -8.50
N GLU A 104 -1.96 16.07 -9.73
CA GLU A 104 -3.27 16.70 -10.04
C GLU A 104 -4.43 15.91 -9.43
N PHE A 105 -4.39 14.58 -9.52
CA PHE A 105 -5.38 13.70 -8.87
C PHE A 105 -5.38 13.87 -7.36
N MET A 106 -4.20 13.96 -6.77
CA MET A 106 -4.03 14.18 -5.34
C MET A 106 -4.58 15.54 -4.91
N ASN A 107 -4.30 16.59 -5.67
CA ASN A 107 -4.80 17.94 -5.40
C ASN A 107 -6.34 18.02 -5.55
N ARG A 108 -6.91 17.35 -6.55
CA ARG A 108 -8.35 17.23 -6.71
C ARG A 108 -8.98 16.54 -5.49
N TYR A 109 -8.42 15.42 -5.04
CA TYR A 109 -8.90 14.73 -3.84
C TYR A 109 -8.86 15.61 -2.60
N ASN A 110 -7.77 16.34 -2.39
CA ASN A 110 -7.65 17.26 -1.26
C ASN A 110 -8.71 18.36 -1.26
N LYS A 111 -9.11 18.83 -2.44
CA LYS A 111 -10.13 19.90 -2.58
C LYS A 111 -11.56 19.37 -2.46
N THR A 112 -11.83 18.18 -2.96
CA THR A 112 -13.20 17.68 -3.16
C THR A 112 -13.58 16.53 -2.24
N GLY A 113 -12.59 15.83 -1.67
CA GLY A 113 -12.77 14.57 -0.94
C GLY A 113 -13.21 13.40 -1.84
N GLN A 114 -13.28 13.60 -3.16
CA GLN A 114 -13.78 12.59 -4.09
C GLN A 114 -12.65 11.89 -4.82
N SER A 115 -12.72 10.56 -4.85
CA SER A 115 -11.79 9.71 -5.59
C SER A 115 -12.47 8.40 -5.95
N TYR A 116 -12.27 7.97 -7.20
CA TYR A 116 -12.71 6.65 -7.64
C TYR A 116 -11.87 5.51 -7.06
N ILE A 117 -10.60 5.78 -6.72
CA ILE A 117 -9.63 4.76 -6.27
C ILE A 117 -9.76 4.48 -4.77
N ILE A 118 -10.05 5.50 -3.96
CA ILE A 118 -10.10 5.36 -2.50
C ILE A 118 -11.33 4.55 -2.09
N ASN A 119 -11.12 3.55 -1.22
CA ASN A 119 -12.10 2.56 -0.76
C ASN A 119 -12.63 1.62 -1.86
N ASN A 120 -12.04 1.64 -3.05
CA ASN A 120 -12.35 0.70 -4.12
C ASN A 120 -11.14 -0.17 -4.45
N LYS A 121 -11.41 -1.40 -4.91
CA LYS A 121 -10.39 -2.25 -5.52
C LYS A 121 -10.20 -1.83 -6.95
N VAL A 122 -8.97 -1.57 -7.33
CA VAL A 122 -8.62 -1.18 -8.70
C VAL A 122 -7.44 -2.00 -9.18
N THR A 123 -7.45 -2.36 -10.45
CA THR A 123 -6.30 -2.98 -11.10
C THR A 123 -5.42 -1.90 -11.68
N MET A 124 -4.13 -1.94 -11.37
CA MET A 124 -3.17 -0.99 -11.92
C MET A 124 -1.78 -1.60 -12.03
N PHE A 125 -0.86 -0.82 -12.61
CA PHE A 125 0.52 -1.21 -12.75
C PHE A 125 1.40 -0.46 -11.76
N ILE A 126 2.29 -1.20 -11.08
CA ILE A 126 3.33 -0.60 -10.25
C ILE A 126 4.71 -0.92 -10.81
N LYS A 127 5.62 0.03 -10.65
CA LYS A 127 6.99 -0.04 -11.15
C LYS A 127 7.92 -0.59 -10.05
N LYS A 128 8.71 -1.60 -10.40
CA LYS A 128 9.79 -2.16 -9.57
C LYS A 128 11.06 -1.31 -9.66
N SER A 129 12.00 -1.54 -8.74
CA SER A 129 13.31 -0.85 -8.74
C SER A 129 14.12 -1.07 -10.02
N ASN A 130 13.98 -2.24 -10.65
CA ASN A 130 14.65 -2.58 -11.91
C ASN A 130 13.96 -2.00 -13.17
N GLY A 131 12.92 -1.17 -12.99
CA GLY A 131 12.21 -0.53 -14.09
C GLY A 131 11.05 -1.33 -14.68
N TYR A 132 10.95 -2.63 -14.41
CA TYR A 132 9.79 -3.43 -14.86
C TYR A 132 8.52 -3.02 -14.13
N VAL A 133 7.40 -3.16 -14.81
CA VAL A 133 6.07 -2.93 -14.25
C VAL A 133 5.35 -4.25 -14.04
N ILE A 134 4.63 -4.37 -12.93
CA ILE A 134 3.82 -5.54 -12.62
C ILE A 134 2.37 -5.13 -12.39
N PRO A 135 1.40 -5.92 -12.88
CA PRO A 135 -0.01 -5.70 -12.57
C PRO A 135 -0.30 -6.07 -11.14
N VAL A 136 -1.08 -5.23 -10.48
CA VAL A 136 -1.51 -5.44 -9.09
C VAL A 136 -2.98 -5.07 -8.92
N GLU A 137 -3.65 -5.73 -8.00
CA GLU A 137 -4.88 -5.22 -7.39
C GLU A 137 -4.50 -4.33 -6.21
N LEU A 138 -4.96 -3.10 -6.25
CA LEU A 138 -4.70 -2.08 -5.25
C LEU A 138 -6.00 -1.73 -4.53
N TYR A 139 -5.93 -1.62 -3.20
CA TYR A 139 -6.99 -1.08 -2.37
C TYR A 139 -6.40 0.00 -1.48
N ILE A 140 -6.91 1.23 -1.57
CA ILE A 140 -6.44 2.37 -0.77
C ILE A 140 -7.53 2.78 0.21
N LYS A 141 -7.16 2.94 1.46
CA LYS A 141 -8.02 3.46 2.52
C LYS A 141 -7.39 4.69 3.15
N PHE A 142 -8.19 5.71 3.38
CA PHE A 142 -7.80 6.83 4.23
C PHE A 142 -7.74 6.35 5.69
N HIS A 143 -6.65 6.63 6.37
CA HIS A 143 -6.39 6.13 7.72
C HIS A 143 -5.85 7.25 8.60
N TYR A 144 -6.30 7.27 9.84
CA TYR A 144 -5.76 8.16 10.87
C TYR A 144 -4.82 7.37 11.78
N SER A 145 -3.62 7.87 11.98
CA SER A 145 -2.61 7.33 12.91
C SER A 145 -2.29 8.38 13.96
N ILE A 146 -2.08 7.95 15.20
CA ILE A 146 -1.66 8.85 16.29
C ILE A 146 -0.31 9.49 15.98
N ASP A 147 0.63 8.71 15.41
CA ASP A 147 2.00 9.15 15.16
C ASP A 147 2.11 10.07 13.92
N TYR A 148 1.28 9.80 12.89
CA TYR A 148 1.41 10.44 11.57
C TYR A 148 0.17 11.23 11.15
N GLN A 149 -0.87 11.28 12.01
CA GLN A 149 -2.15 11.91 11.74
C GLN A 149 -2.86 11.29 10.52
N TYR A 150 -3.03 12.05 9.43
CA TYR A 150 -3.71 11.56 8.24
C TYR A 150 -2.76 10.83 7.30
N THR A 151 -3.12 9.62 6.93
CA THR A 151 -2.33 8.77 6.05
C THR A 151 -3.22 8.03 5.05
N PHE A 152 -2.62 7.54 3.97
CA PHE A 152 -3.23 6.53 3.10
C PHE A 152 -2.57 5.19 3.38
N LEU A 153 -3.39 4.20 3.72
CA LEU A 153 -2.99 2.80 3.74
C LEU A 153 -3.32 2.19 2.38
N ALA A 154 -2.32 1.75 1.65
CA ALA A 154 -2.51 1.00 0.42
C ALA A 154 -2.13 -0.46 0.62
N LEU A 155 -3.05 -1.35 0.27
CA LEU A 155 -2.86 -2.80 0.21
C LEU A 155 -2.61 -3.18 -1.23
N VAL A 156 -1.60 -4.03 -1.47
CA VAL A 156 -1.13 -4.39 -2.80
C VAL A 156 -1.16 -5.92 -2.93
N ARG A 157 -1.89 -6.43 -3.90
CA ARG A 157 -1.90 -7.85 -4.25
C ARG A 157 -1.40 -8.03 -5.68
N PRO A 158 -0.23 -8.62 -5.91
CA PRO A 158 0.23 -8.88 -7.25
C PRO A 158 -0.59 -10.00 -7.91
N PHE A 159 -0.82 -9.88 -9.21
CA PHE A 159 -1.38 -10.97 -10.02
C PHE A 159 -0.26 -11.94 -10.37
N PHE A 160 -0.12 -13.03 -9.61
CA PHE A 160 0.86 -14.09 -9.91
C PHE A 160 0.43 -15.03 -11.04
N GLU A 161 -0.85 -15.06 -11.39
CA GLU A 161 -1.42 -15.99 -12.36
C GLU A 161 -1.29 -15.54 -13.82
N MET A 162 -0.59 -14.45 -14.08
CA MET A 162 -0.22 -14.12 -15.46
C MET A 162 1.01 -14.93 -15.90
N SER A 163 0.92 -16.26 -15.85
CA SER A 163 1.75 -17.08 -16.70
C SER A 163 1.36 -16.73 -18.15
N PRO A 164 2.25 -16.20 -18.98
CA PRO A 164 1.94 -15.87 -20.37
C PRO A 164 1.52 -17.11 -21.18
N PHE A 165 1.57 -18.29 -20.58
CA PHE A 165 1.34 -19.59 -21.21
C PHE A 165 0.13 -20.36 -20.68
N ALA A 166 -0.53 -19.90 -19.61
CA ALA A 166 -1.55 -20.74 -18.99
C ALA A 166 -2.91 -20.73 -19.70
N ASN A 167 -3.33 -19.71 -20.45
CA ASN A 167 -4.62 -19.73 -21.16
C ASN A 167 -4.75 -18.80 -22.38
N GLY A 168 -3.67 -18.48 -23.08
CA GLY A 168 -3.75 -17.80 -24.39
C GLY A 168 -4.30 -16.36 -24.39
N VAL A 169 -4.57 -15.79 -23.23
CA VAL A 169 -5.03 -14.40 -23.13
C VAL A 169 -3.82 -13.47 -23.06
N LYS A 170 -3.41 -12.99 -24.23
CA LYS A 170 -2.48 -11.87 -24.32
C LYS A 170 -3.21 -10.59 -23.89
N TYR A 171 -2.96 -10.13 -22.67
CA TYR A 171 -3.36 -8.77 -22.32
C TYR A 171 -2.48 -7.79 -23.10
N ASN A 172 -3.10 -7.10 -24.04
CA ASN A 172 -2.45 -6.02 -24.76
C ASN A 172 -2.32 -4.83 -23.79
N ILE A 173 -1.08 -4.41 -23.50
CA ILE A 173 -0.78 -3.24 -22.65
C ILE A 173 -1.61 -2.02 -23.08
N ASN A 174 -1.87 -1.87 -24.39
CA ASN A 174 -2.70 -0.80 -24.93
C ASN A 174 -4.17 -0.89 -24.49
N GLN A 175 -4.74 -2.08 -24.27
CA GLN A 175 -6.11 -2.23 -23.77
C GLN A 175 -6.25 -1.85 -22.29
N LEU A 176 -5.21 -2.10 -21.49
CA LEU A 176 -5.21 -1.70 -20.08
C LEU A 176 -4.97 -0.19 -19.90
N ILE A 177 -4.25 0.44 -20.82
CA ILE A 177 -4.10 1.91 -20.86
C ILE A 177 -5.43 2.57 -21.24
N PHE A 178 -6.21 1.98 -22.15
CA PHE A 178 -7.55 2.47 -22.53
C PHE A 178 -8.52 2.49 -21.36
N LEU A 179 -8.52 1.47 -20.49
CA LEU A 179 -9.40 1.42 -19.30
C LEU A 179 -9.11 2.52 -18.26
N ILE A 180 -7.91 3.08 -18.27
CA ILE A 180 -7.52 4.19 -17.38
C ILE A 180 -7.92 5.55 -17.97
N VAL A 181 -7.99 5.67 -19.28
CA VAL A 181 -8.24 6.94 -19.99
C VAL A 181 -9.72 7.18 -20.32
N GLU A 182 -10.52 6.13 -20.50
CA GLU A 182 -11.96 6.26 -20.87
C GLU A 182 -12.90 6.55 -19.68
N ASN A 183 -12.41 6.64 -18.46
CA ASN A 183 -13.22 6.98 -17.27
C ASN A 183 -12.92 8.40 -16.73
N GLU A 184 -12.52 9.34 -17.57
CA GLU A 184 -12.46 10.78 -17.24
C GLU A 184 -13.78 11.49 -17.53
#